data_5d92aaaa0cc053387bab3272af6de560
#
_entry.id   5d92aaaa0cc053387bab3272af6de560
#
_cell.length_a   1.000
_cell.length_b   1.000
_cell.length_c   1.000
_cell.angle_alpha   90.00
_cell.angle_beta   90.00
_cell.angle_gamma   90.00
#
_symmetry.space_group_name_H-M   'P 1'
#
loop_
_entity.id
_entity.type
_entity.pdbx_description
1 polymer ?
#
loop_
_entity_poly.entity_id
_entity_poly.type
_entity_poly.pdbx_seq_one_letter_code
_entity_poly.pdbx_strand_id
1 'polypeptide(L)'
;DFKIEKDIWNRDHETAEIALRLDNDVDLDIDNEFVKKFVDFYVKDCGAIFGRDGNPTSHYLWSNKSKIPFKQFRLPDEFEKDFKNFPHGSMICELRTEKKRYTIVPGSLHSKSKTNVRWEKFEEIREYQGNLLIDVGKAALSAALTIIYPTTGSRDEYCTAIAGVLVKNSDWTDEQIDLFISRIAEAANDDVKERLKKGTTTRKTDRKFGVNKIHELTGYSHRNIQGLFNWIGIFESITNQVSQDTIDFIEEYGADRYNVYLNVPEKEEMIQRKVWIDGASLMNPKIFYDLAMSQAKVWLPRMKAIDFEKMMMTKFYARKFSKNYVKEAEDKEQFKRIFLDYLDVKGVYTDKEQLFIHKLPYFNDKKSTIEFDLNNFEKELIKNRINLQRVDLVNKLQTILKAKRDRGKYKGKSCIAWVIEGEKTNNQKIIWEGEAVVIGDEAGSMIEDE
;
A
#
# COMPACT_ATOMS: atom_id res chain seq x y z
N ASP A 1 18.82 -26.88 -27.58
CA ASP A 1 19.74 -27.13 -28.72
C ASP A 1 20.45 -25.84 -29.07
N PHE A 2 21.67 -25.69 -28.57
CA PHE A 2 22.58 -24.63 -29.01
C PHE A 2 23.15 -25.00 -30.39
N LYS A 3 22.45 -24.57 -31.47
CA LYS A 3 23.13 -24.47 -32.77
C LYS A 3 24.00 -23.22 -32.77
N ILE A 4 25.25 -23.37 -32.36
CA ILE A 4 26.28 -22.39 -32.64
C ILE A 4 26.62 -22.54 -34.12
N GLU A 5 26.35 -21.51 -34.92
CA GLU A 5 26.79 -21.48 -36.31
C GLU A 5 28.34 -21.51 -36.32
N LYS A 6 28.89 -22.60 -36.80
CA LYS A 6 30.31 -22.92 -36.79
C LYS A 6 31.20 -21.85 -37.47
N ASP A 7 30.62 -21.05 -38.36
CA ASP A 7 31.35 -20.09 -39.19
C ASP A 7 31.63 -18.74 -38.49
N ILE A 8 30.86 -18.40 -37.44
CA ILE A 8 31.15 -17.22 -36.61
C ILE A 8 32.23 -17.53 -35.57
N TRP A 9 32.35 -18.78 -35.18
CA TRP A 9 33.25 -19.27 -34.14
C TRP A 9 34.72 -19.26 -34.52
N ASN A 10 35.08 -19.12 -35.81
CA ASN A 10 36.45 -19.27 -36.29
C ASN A 10 37.26 -17.97 -36.43
N ARG A 11 36.77 -16.83 -35.98
CA ARG A 11 37.49 -15.55 -35.95
C ARG A 11 37.80 -15.12 -34.52
N ASP A 12 39.04 -15.10 -34.14
CA ASP A 12 39.60 -14.53 -32.90
C ASP A 12 39.11 -15.15 -31.58
N HIS A 13 39.29 -16.46 -31.45
CA HIS A 13 38.82 -17.23 -30.28
C HIS A 13 39.54 -16.95 -28.96
N GLU A 14 40.66 -16.31 -28.95
CA GLU A 14 41.42 -16.06 -27.72
C GLU A 14 40.79 -14.94 -26.85
N THR A 15 39.83 -14.19 -27.37
CA THR A 15 39.23 -13.04 -26.68
C THR A 15 37.68 -13.00 -26.69
N ALA A 16 37.03 -14.04 -27.23
CA ALA A 16 35.59 -14.05 -27.34
C ALA A 16 34.88 -14.30 -26.00
N GLU A 17 33.86 -13.50 -25.70
CA GLU A 17 32.94 -13.73 -24.60
C GLU A 17 31.64 -14.38 -25.12
N ILE A 18 31.27 -15.51 -24.53
CA ILE A 18 29.98 -16.16 -24.80
C ILE A 18 29.00 -15.68 -23.73
N ALA A 19 27.91 -15.07 -24.16
CA ALA A 19 26.89 -14.58 -23.25
C ALA A 19 25.61 -15.39 -23.40
N LEU A 20 25.11 -15.90 -22.27
CA LEU A 20 23.78 -16.50 -22.16
C LEU A 20 22.76 -15.38 -21.87
N ARG A 21 21.74 -15.26 -22.70
CA ARG A 21 20.61 -14.36 -22.46
C ARG A 21 19.61 -15.03 -21.54
N LEU A 22 19.20 -14.30 -20.47
CA LEU A 22 18.40 -14.83 -19.39
C LEU A 22 16.86 -14.68 -19.64
N ASP A 23 16.40 -15.14 -20.80
CA ASP A 23 14.97 -15.07 -21.16
C ASP A 23 14.08 -15.99 -20.33
N ASN A 24 14.57 -17.20 -20.07
CA ASN A 24 13.88 -18.26 -19.36
C ASN A 24 14.74 -18.85 -18.24
N ASP A 25 15.81 -18.17 -17.88
CA ASP A 25 16.76 -18.62 -16.88
C ASP A 25 16.94 -17.53 -15.80
N VAL A 26 17.38 -17.95 -14.65
CA VAL A 26 17.80 -17.08 -13.56
C VAL A 26 19.22 -17.38 -13.18
N ASP A 27 20.05 -16.35 -13.12
CA ASP A 27 21.44 -16.39 -12.68
C ASP A 27 21.57 -15.68 -11.33
N LEU A 28 22.01 -16.40 -10.31
CA LEU A 28 22.48 -15.78 -9.07
C LEU A 28 23.93 -15.39 -9.26
N ASP A 29 24.22 -14.11 -9.35
CA ASP A 29 25.56 -13.55 -9.39
C ASP A 29 26.01 -13.10 -8.00
N ILE A 30 27.09 -13.69 -7.51
CA ILE A 30 27.61 -13.47 -6.16
C ILE A 30 28.84 -12.56 -6.23
N ASP A 31 28.63 -11.33 -5.75
CA ASP A 31 29.69 -10.31 -5.71
C ASP A 31 30.49 -10.29 -4.41
N ASN A 32 30.02 -10.95 -3.35
CA ASN A 32 30.60 -10.90 -2.03
C ASN A 32 30.89 -12.30 -1.47
N GLU A 33 32.09 -12.51 -0.98
CA GLU A 33 32.55 -13.82 -0.44
C GLU A 33 31.79 -14.28 0.81
N PHE A 34 31.25 -13.34 1.62
CA PHE A 34 30.46 -13.74 2.76
C PHE A 34 29.16 -14.45 2.33
N VAL A 35 28.57 -14.06 1.19
CA VAL A 35 27.38 -14.72 0.67
C VAL A 35 27.65 -16.17 0.29
N LYS A 36 28.82 -16.48 -0.29
CA LYS A 36 29.22 -17.87 -0.66
C LYS A 36 29.08 -18.83 0.51
N LYS A 37 29.50 -18.40 1.72
CA LYS A 37 29.40 -19.21 2.94
C LYS A 37 27.97 -19.62 3.28
N PHE A 38 26.97 -18.85 2.81
CA PHE A 38 25.55 -19.07 3.11
C PHE A 38 24.78 -19.65 1.94
N VAL A 39 25.20 -19.42 0.70
CA VAL A 39 24.50 -19.92 -0.49
C VAL A 39 24.45 -21.46 -0.46
N ASP A 40 25.51 -22.14 -0.20
CA ASP A 40 25.56 -23.60 -0.13
C ASP A 40 24.65 -24.18 0.97
N PHE A 41 24.33 -23.35 1.96
CA PHE A 41 23.48 -23.73 3.07
C PHE A 41 21.98 -23.53 2.77
N TYR A 42 21.62 -22.36 2.19
CA TYR A 42 20.22 -22.02 1.95
C TYR A 42 19.73 -22.35 0.54
N VAL A 43 20.63 -22.28 -0.45
CA VAL A 43 20.30 -22.45 -1.86
C VAL A 43 20.80 -23.80 -2.33
N LYS A 44 19.89 -24.74 -2.52
CA LYS A 44 20.24 -26.13 -2.85
C LYS A 44 19.90 -26.46 -4.30
N ASP A 45 20.34 -27.64 -4.72
CA ASP A 45 19.95 -28.27 -5.98
C ASP A 45 20.23 -27.46 -7.25
N CYS A 46 21.35 -26.70 -7.27
CA CYS A 46 21.81 -26.08 -8.48
C CYS A 46 22.62 -27.08 -9.36
N GLY A 47 22.16 -27.26 -10.59
CA GLY A 47 22.80 -28.14 -11.55
C GLY A 47 23.93 -27.46 -12.34
N ALA A 48 23.96 -26.15 -12.43
CA ALA A 48 24.93 -25.41 -13.22
C ALA A 48 25.57 -24.29 -12.39
N ILE A 49 26.82 -24.50 -12.00
CA ILE A 49 27.61 -23.58 -11.19
C ILE A 49 28.89 -23.24 -11.93
N PHE A 50 29.25 -21.99 -12.03
CA PHE A 50 30.45 -21.54 -12.70
C PHE A 50 31.03 -20.27 -12.07
N GLY A 51 32.24 -19.95 -12.51
CA GLY A 51 32.92 -18.74 -12.11
C GLY A 51 34.18 -18.54 -12.92
N ARG A 52 35.07 -17.70 -12.44
CA ARG A 52 36.34 -17.41 -13.08
C ARG A 52 37.53 -17.75 -12.18
N ASP A 53 38.69 -17.91 -12.75
CA ASP A 53 39.90 -18.03 -11.97
C ASP A 53 40.00 -16.85 -10.98
N GLY A 54 40.18 -17.16 -9.69
CA GLY A 54 40.18 -16.16 -8.61
C GLY A 54 38.82 -15.84 -8.02
N ASN A 55 37.69 -16.22 -8.66
CA ASN A 55 36.32 -16.14 -8.12
C ASN A 55 35.49 -17.34 -8.61
N PRO A 56 35.86 -18.57 -8.24
CA PRO A 56 35.05 -19.75 -8.57
C PRO A 56 33.72 -19.71 -7.87
N THR A 57 32.74 -20.46 -8.34
CA THR A 57 31.37 -20.53 -7.74
C THR A 57 30.70 -19.18 -7.53
N SER A 58 30.84 -18.27 -8.52
CA SER A 58 30.24 -16.96 -8.43
C SER A 58 28.87 -16.86 -9.13
N HIS A 59 28.53 -17.87 -9.93
CA HIS A 59 27.27 -17.92 -10.67
C HIS A 59 26.55 -19.25 -10.48
N TYR A 60 25.24 -19.19 -10.29
CA TYR A 60 24.38 -20.36 -10.15
C TYR A 60 23.16 -20.16 -11.08
N LEU A 61 22.92 -21.15 -11.97
CA LEU A 61 21.86 -21.08 -12.98
C LEU A 61 20.72 -22.04 -12.69
N TRP A 62 19.49 -21.54 -12.83
CA TRP A 62 18.25 -22.33 -12.82
C TRP A 62 17.33 -21.91 -13.98
N SER A 63 16.43 -22.78 -14.36
CA SER A 63 15.32 -22.44 -15.24
C SER A 63 14.31 -21.54 -14.50
N ASN A 64 13.86 -20.46 -15.15
CA ASN A 64 12.97 -19.45 -14.56
C ASN A 64 11.51 -19.60 -15.05
N LYS A 65 10.94 -20.81 -15.03
CA LYS A 65 9.53 -21.03 -15.35
C LYS A 65 8.58 -20.31 -14.41
N SER A 66 8.95 -20.21 -13.14
CA SER A 66 8.19 -19.51 -12.09
C SER A 66 8.26 -17.99 -12.20
N LYS A 67 8.94 -17.43 -13.20
CA LYS A 67 9.09 -15.99 -13.45
C LYS A 67 9.59 -15.21 -12.23
N ILE A 68 10.63 -15.71 -11.60
CA ILE A 68 11.31 -15.00 -10.51
C ILE A 68 11.76 -13.63 -11.02
N PRO A 69 11.45 -12.54 -10.29
CA PRO A 69 11.82 -11.20 -10.72
C PRO A 69 13.30 -10.92 -10.51
N PHE A 70 13.83 -9.97 -11.28
CA PHE A 70 15.15 -9.40 -11.00
C PHE A 70 15.21 -8.79 -9.61
N LYS A 71 16.25 -9.11 -8.85
CA LYS A 71 16.45 -8.57 -7.51
C LYS A 71 17.92 -8.32 -7.22
N GLN A 72 18.23 -7.15 -6.70
CA GLN A 72 19.54 -6.82 -6.14
C GLN A 72 19.49 -6.84 -4.62
N PHE A 73 20.48 -7.47 -4.01
CA PHE A 73 20.73 -7.44 -2.58
C PHE A 73 21.94 -6.54 -2.34
N ARG A 74 21.66 -5.31 -1.95
CA ARG A 74 22.67 -4.26 -1.80
C ARG A 74 22.63 -3.68 -0.41
N LEU A 75 23.81 -3.58 0.23
CA LEU A 75 23.93 -2.86 1.50
C LEU A 75 23.56 -1.38 1.31
N PRO A 76 22.83 -0.78 2.24
CA PRO A 76 22.60 0.66 2.26
C PRO A 76 23.91 1.45 2.34
N ASP A 77 23.97 2.64 1.75
CA ASP A 77 25.15 3.51 1.75
C ASP A 77 25.62 3.86 3.18
N GLU A 78 24.70 3.90 4.14
CA GLU A 78 25.03 4.08 5.58
C GLU A 78 26.05 3.07 6.10
N PHE A 79 26.17 1.89 5.46
CA PHE A 79 27.11 0.84 5.84
C PHE A 79 28.47 0.94 5.11
N GLU A 80 28.74 2.06 4.41
CA GLU A 80 29.96 2.23 3.60
C GLU A 80 31.24 1.91 4.37
N LYS A 81 31.31 2.27 5.64
CA LYS A 81 32.49 1.99 6.49
C LYS A 81 32.81 0.48 6.58
N ASP A 82 31.79 -0.39 6.45
CA ASP A 82 31.95 -1.84 6.57
C ASP A 82 32.27 -2.51 5.23
N PHE A 83 31.85 -1.89 4.12
CA PHE A 83 32.05 -2.48 2.78
C PHE A 83 32.99 -1.69 1.84
N LYS A 84 33.55 -0.56 2.28
CA LYS A 84 34.46 0.27 1.46
C LYS A 84 35.65 -0.47 0.84
N ASN A 85 36.07 -1.56 1.46
CA ASN A 85 37.17 -2.39 1.01
C ASN A 85 36.70 -3.59 0.17
N PHE A 86 35.41 -3.76 -0.07
CA PHE A 86 34.91 -4.87 -0.90
C PHE A 86 35.08 -4.56 -2.38
N PRO A 87 35.46 -5.53 -3.21
CA PRO A 87 35.73 -5.33 -4.64
C PRO A 87 34.54 -4.79 -5.41
N HIS A 88 33.31 -5.15 -4.98
CA HIS A 88 32.04 -4.77 -5.60
C HIS A 88 31.22 -3.77 -4.78
N GLY A 89 31.89 -3.10 -3.82
CA GLY A 89 31.26 -2.09 -2.97
C GLY A 89 30.06 -2.65 -2.17
N SER A 90 28.92 -1.97 -2.25
CA SER A 90 27.71 -2.35 -1.51
C SER A 90 26.96 -3.56 -2.06
N MET A 91 27.30 -4.05 -3.27
CA MET A 91 26.63 -5.21 -3.86
C MET A 91 27.02 -6.49 -3.14
N ILE A 92 26.02 -7.24 -2.68
CA ILE A 92 26.21 -8.55 -2.04
C ILE A 92 26.03 -9.65 -3.08
N CYS A 93 24.88 -9.67 -3.73
CA CYS A 93 24.54 -10.55 -4.84
C CYS A 93 23.34 -10.02 -5.59
N GLU A 94 23.10 -10.57 -6.79
CA GLU A 94 21.90 -10.26 -7.54
C GLU A 94 21.30 -11.50 -8.22
N LEU A 95 19.97 -11.59 -8.24
CA LEU A 95 19.24 -12.51 -9.08
C LEU A 95 18.99 -11.83 -10.42
N ARG A 96 19.69 -12.26 -11.44
CA ARG A 96 19.58 -11.75 -12.82
C ARG A 96 18.53 -12.56 -13.55
N THR A 97 17.55 -11.87 -14.07
CA THR A 97 16.45 -12.40 -14.87
C THR A 97 16.12 -11.40 -15.97
N GLU A 98 15.25 -11.68 -16.89
CA GLU A 98 14.76 -10.76 -17.93
C GLU A 98 15.55 -10.76 -19.25
N LYS A 99 14.79 -10.47 -20.33
CA LYS A 99 15.26 -10.48 -21.73
C LYS A 99 16.41 -9.52 -22.06
N LYS A 100 16.66 -8.55 -21.23
CA LYS A 100 17.72 -7.54 -21.46
C LYS A 100 19.00 -7.83 -20.69
N ARG A 101 19.04 -8.94 -19.96
CA ARG A 101 20.20 -9.34 -19.16
C ARG A 101 20.86 -10.57 -19.73
N TYR A 102 22.15 -10.63 -19.54
CA TYR A 102 22.97 -11.77 -19.94
C TYR A 102 24.02 -12.05 -18.87
N THR A 103 24.49 -13.25 -18.85
CA THR A 103 25.65 -13.68 -18.05
C THR A 103 26.69 -14.27 -18.95
N ILE A 104 27.97 -14.00 -18.63
CA ILE A 104 29.12 -14.56 -19.38
C ILE A 104 29.34 -15.97 -18.88
N VAL A 105 29.29 -16.95 -19.78
CA VAL A 105 29.35 -18.37 -19.44
C VAL A 105 30.69 -19.00 -19.72
N PRO A 106 30.96 -20.19 -19.18
CA PRO A 106 32.21 -20.97 -19.41
C PRO A 106 32.53 -21.16 -20.88
N GLY A 107 33.81 -21.13 -21.19
CA GLY A 107 34.37 -21.05 -22.54
C GLY A 107 34.77 -19.61 -22.93
N SER A 108 34.42 -18.63 -22.10
CA SER A 108 34.79 -17.24 -22.28
C SER A 108 36.07 -16.84 -21.54
N LEU A 109 36.78 -15.87 -22.10
CA LEU A 109 37.80 -15.11 -21.39
C LEU A 109 37.15 -13.83 -20.84
N HIS A 110 37.08 -13.69 -19.53
CA HIS A 110 36.45 -12.51 -18.91
C HIS A 110 37.23 -11.23 -19.25
N SER A 111 36.60 -10.28 -19.93
CA SER A 111 37.26 -9.12 -20.56
C SER A 111 38.05 -8.24 -19.57
N LYS A 112 37.52 -8.04 -18.36
CA LYS A 112 38.14 -7.18 -17.35
C LYS A 112 39.33 -7.86 -16.63
N SER A 113 39.14 -9.09 -16.13
CA SER A 113 40.16 -9.79 -15.34
C SER A 113 41.12 -10.59 -16.18
N LYS A 114 40.85 -10.81 -17.47
CA LYS A 114 41.62 -11.65 -18.37
C LYS A 114 41.79 -13.09 -17.84
N THR A 115 40.77 -13.59 -17.15
CA THR A 115 40.74 -14.95 -16.58
C THR A 115 39.69 -15.80 -17.27
N ASN A 116 39.88 -17.09 -17.34
CA ASN A 116 38.91 -17.99 -17.94
C ASN A 116 37.71 -18.19 -17.06
N VAL A 117 36.52 -18.18 -17.67
CA VAL A 117 35.29 -18.61 -17.04
C VAL A 117 35.14 -20.12 -17.21
N ARG A 118 34.88 -20.85 -16.11
CA ARG A 118 34.89 -22.31 -16.10
C ARG A 118 33.66 -22.83 -15.32
N TRP A 119 33.21 -24.03 -15.72
CA TRP A 119 32.23 -24.79 -14.94
C TRP A 119 32.92 -25.36 -13.69
N GLU A 120 32.28 -25.16 -12.54
CA GLU A 120 32.57 -25.87 -11.30
C GLU A 120 31.68 -27.11 -11.18
N LYS A 121 30.43 -26.97 -11.65
CA LYS A 121 29.46 -28.02 -11.76
C LYS A 121 28.60 -27.78 -13.02
N PHE A 122 28.37 -28.83 -13.81
CA PHE A 122 27.51 -28.76 -14.97
C PHE A 122 26.67 -30.01 -15.08
N GLU A 123 25.41 -29.85 -14.69
CA GLU A 123 24.34 -30.82 -14.82
C GLU A 123 23.18 -30.14 -15.53
N GLU A 124 22.00 -30.81 -15.57
CA GLU A 124 20.81 -30.25 -16.15
C GLU A 124 20.38 -28.97 -15.40
N ILE A 125 20.10 -27.90 -16.14
CA ILE A 125 19.53 -26.66 -15.59
C ILE A 125 18.04 -26.91 -15.30
N ARG A 126 17.69 -27.04 -14.03
CA ARG A 126 16.35 -27.34 -13.55
C ARG A 126 15.70 -26.12 -12.92
N GLU A 127 14.41 -26.19 -12.76
CA GLU A 127 13.68 -25.21 -11.95
C GLU A 127 14.02 -25.38 -10.47
N TYR A 128 14.19 -24.29 -9.76
CA TYR A 128 14.45 -24.33 -8.33
C TYR A 128 13.25 -24.88 -7.57
N GLN A 129 13.50 -25.85 -6.70
CA GLN A 129 12.48 -26.45 -5.86
C GLN A 129 12.38 -25.67 -4.54
N GLY A 130 11.50 -24.69 -4.48
CA GLY A 130 11.30 -23.83 -3.33
C GLY A 130 11.08 -22.37 -3.72
N ASN A 131 11.34 -21.46 -2.79
CA ASN A 131 11.31 -20.03 -3.04
C ASN A 131 12.73 -19.47 -3.16
N LEU A 132 13.27 -19.47 -4.39
CA LEU A 132 14.65 -19.01 -4.64
C LEU A 132 14.88 -17.58 -4.13
N LEU A 133 13.92 -16.67 -4.31
CA LEU A 133 14.04 -15.28 -3.84
C LEU A 133 14.24 -15.20 -2.32
N ILE A 134 13.49 -15.98 -1.57
CA ILE A 134 13.60 -16.03 -0.10
C ILE A 134 14.89 -16.72 0.34
N ASP A 135 15.28 -17.81 -0.31
CA ASP A 135 16.47 -18.56 0.09
C ASP A 135 17.76 -17.80 -0.23
N VAL A 136 17.82 -17.11 -1.38
CA VAL A 136 18.89 -16.15 -1.68
C VAL A 136 18.84 -14.96 -0.72
N GLY A 137 17.65 -14.48 -0.39
CA GLY A 137 17.43 -13.42 0.62
C GLY A 137 18.00 -13.80 1.99
N LYS A 138 17.81 -15.06 2.44
CA LYS A 138 18.41 -15.58 3.69
C LYS A 138 19.95 -15.57 3.62
N ALA A 139 20.52 -16.02 2.51
CA ALA A 139 21.96 -15.99 2.33
C ALA A 139 22.51 -14.55 2.35
N ALA A 140 21.87 -13.64 1.62
CA ALA A 140 22.23 -12.22 1.58
C ALA A 140 22.09 -11.54 2.95
N LEU A 141 20.97 -11.78 3.65
CA LEU A 141 20.73 -11.24 5.01
C LEU A 141 21.79 -11.77 5.99
N SER A 142 22.08 -13.09 5.95
CA SER A 142 23.12 -13.66 6.81
C SER A 142 24.46 -13.02 6.57
N ALA A 143 24.84 -12.79 5.30
CA ALA A 143 26.07 -12.09 4.95
C ALA A 143 26.07 -10.64 5.46
N ALA A 144 25.00 -9.90 5.25
CA ALA A 144 24.85 -8.52 5.73
C ALA A 144 24.99 -8.44 7.26
N LEU A 145 24.30 -9.31 7.99
CA LEU A 145 24.38 -9.36 9.46
C LEU A 145 25.75 -9.80 9.96
N THR A 146 26.48 -10.61 9.21
CA THR A 146 27.87 -10.97 9.51
C THR A 146 28.82 -9.78 9.28
N ILE A 147 28.63 -9.00 8.23
CA ILE A 147 29.42 -7.81 7.91
C ILE A 147 29.30 -6.76 9.02
N ILE A 148 28.11 -6.54 9.53
CA ILE A 148 27.85 -5.58 10.61
C ILE A 148 27.91 -6.20 12.01
N TYR A 149 28.50 -7.39 12.15
CA TYR A 149 28.60 -8.11 13.41
C TYR A 149 29.46 -7.32 14.41
N PRO A 150 28.98 -7.05 15.64
CA PRO A 150 29.68 -6.20 16.56
C PRO A 150 30.95 -6.84 17.12
N THR A 151 31.83 -6.03 17.65
CA THR A 151 33.03 -6.46 18.36
C THR A 151 32.71 -7.17 19.67
N THR A 152 33.68 -7.71 20.34
CA THR A 152 33.53 -8.42 21.61
C THR A 152 32.85 -7.58 22.66
N GLY A 153 31.94 -8.19 23.44
CA GLY A 153 31.19 -7.56 24.53
C GLY A 153 29.71 -7.32 24.23
N SER A 154 29.34 -7.12 22.96
CA SER A 154 27.94 -6.87 22.56
C SER A 154 27.33 -7.96 21.65
N ARG A 155 28.09 -9.01 21.34
CA ARG A 155 27.71 -10.10 20.43
C ARG A 155 26.48 -10.88 20.90
N ASP A 156 26.38 -11.12 22.20
CA ASP A 156 25.24 -11.82 22.79
C ASP A 156 23.93 -11.03 22.65
N GLU A 157 23.98 -9.76 22.93
CA GLU A 157 22.82 -8.87 22.79
C GLU A 157 22.41 -8.71 21.33
N TYR A 158 23.39 -8.68 20.41
CA TYR A 158 23.16 -8.60 18.97
C TYR A 158 22.43 -9.86 18.45
N CYS A 159 22.93 -11.04 18.79
CA CYS A 159 22.25 -12.29 18.45
C CYS A 159 20.84 -12.40 19.06
N THR A 160 20.68 -11.95 20.30
CA THR A 160 19.38 -11.92 20.97
C THR A 160 18.43 -10.90 20.30
N ALA A 161 18.97 -9.78 19.79
CA ALA A 161 18.18 -8.79 19.07
C ALA A 161 17.71 -9.31 17.69
N ILE A 162 18.59 -10.04 16.95
CA ILE A 162 18.22 -10.74 15.72
C ILE A 162 17.10 -11.76 16.02
N ALA A 163 17.26 -12.59 17.05
CA ALA A 163 16.22 -13.52 17.48
C ALA A 163 14.91 -12.81 17.77
N GLY A 164 14.97 -11.65 18.45
CA GLY A 164 13.80 -10.84 18.77
C GLY A 164 13.07 -10.30 17.54
N VAL A 165 13.80 -9.93 16.47
CA VAL A 165 13.18 -9.55 15.19
C VAL A 165 12.46 -10.75 14.58
N LEU A 166 13.15 -11.91 14.49
CA LEU A 166 12.60 -13.11 13.84
C LEU A 166 11.41 -13.69 14.60
N VAL A 167 11.49 -13.83 15.93
CA VAL A 167 10.40 -14.33 16.79
C VAL A 167 9.13 -13.49 16.64
N LYS A 168 9.26 -12.18 16.48
CA LYS A 168 8.11 -11.28 16.44
C LYS A 168 7.47 -11.12 15.07
N ASN A 169 8.25 -11.30 14.01
CA ASN A 169 7.84 -10.88 12.68
C ASN A 169 7.95 -12.01 11.63
N SER A 170 8.16 -13.27 12.06
CA SER A 170 8.17 -14.43 11.16
C SER A 170 7.53 -15.64 11.82
N ASP A 171 7.15 -16.62 10.99
CA ASP A 171 6.64 -17.92 11.42
C ASP A 171 7.77 -18.94 11.62
N TRP A 172 9.01 -18.51 11.73
CA TRP A 172 10.15 -19.39 11.90
C TRP A 172 10.09 -20.10 13.25
N THR A 173 10.41 -21.39 13.24
CA THR A 173 10.53 -22.16 14.48
C THR A 173 11.78 -21.73 15.26
N ASP A 174 11.82 -22.10 16.54
CA ASP A 174 13.00 -21.82 17.38
C ASP A 174 14.27 -22.42 16.78
N GLU A 175 14.19 -23.64 16.23
CA GLU A 175 15.31 -24.33 15.60
C GLU A 175 15.79 -23.60 14.34
N GLN A 176 14.89 -23.06 13.54
CA GLN A 176 15.24 -22.28 12.35
C GLN A 176 15.95 -20.98 12.75
N ILE A 177 15.49 -20.30 13.77
CA ILE A 177 16.09 -19.07 14.30
C ILE A 177 17.48 -19.37 14.89
N ASP A 178 17.56 -20.40 15.71
CA ASP A 178 18.82 -20.82 16.35
C ASP A 178 19.87 -21.20 15.30
N LEU A 179 19.48 -21.94 14.29
CA LEU A 179 20.35 -22.32 13.18
C LEU A 179 20.81 -21.10 12.37
N PHE A 180 19.91 -20.16 12.06
CA PHE A 180 20.23 -18.93 11.34
C PHE A 180 21.28 -18.10 12.10
N ILE A 181 21.09 -17.90 13.41
CA ILE A 181 21.99 -17.12 14.26
C ILE A 181 23.34 -17.85 14.42
N SER A 182 23.33 -19.17 14.59
CA SER A 182 24.55 -19.96 14.71
C SER A 182 25.44 -19.84 13.48
N ARG A 183 24.85 -19.82 12.29
CA ARG A 183 25.59 -19.65 11.03
C ARG A 183 26.19 -18.25 10.89
N ILE A 184 25.49 -17.20 11.33
CA ILE A 184 26.03 -15.84 11.36
C ILE A 184 27.22 -15.77 12.32
N ALA A 185 27.07 -16.32 13.53
CA ALA A 185 28.14 -16.35 14.52
C ALA A 185 29.37 -17.12 14.02
N GLU A 186 29.17 -18.29 13.41
CA GLU A 186 30.24 -19.09 12.78
C GLU A 186 31.00 -18.29 11.72
N ALA A 187 30.24 -17.64 10.80
CA ALA A 187 30.84 -16.83 9.73
C ALA A 187 31.56 -15.58 10.25
N ALA A 188 31.16 -15.06 11.42
CA ALA A 188 31.79 -13.94 12.13
C ALA A 188 32.96 -14.39 13.02
N ASN A 189 33.35 -15.67 13.02
CA ASN A 189 34.35 -16.27 13.90
C ASN A 189 34.04 -16.05 15.41
N ASP A 190 32.77 -16.16 15.78
CA ASP A 190 32.31 -16.10 17.18
C ASP A 190 32.08 -17.51 17.75
N ASP A 191 31.98 -17.63 19.07
CA ASP A 191 31.65 -18.91 19.73
C ASP A 191 30.19 -19.32 19.51
N VAL A 192 29.99 -20.27 18.60
CA VAL A 192 28.67 -20.78 18.23
C VAL A 192 27.95 -21.37 19.43
N LYS A 193 28.66 -22.03 20.36
CA LYS A 193 28.01 -22.66 21.52
C LYS A 193 27.36 -21.65 22.44
N GLU A 194 27.97 -20.47 22.59
CA GLU A 194 27.36 -19.37 23.36
C GLU A 194 26.16 -18.73 22.66
N ARG A 195 25.99 -18.94 21.36
CA ARG A 195 24.90 -18.35 20.55
C ARG A 195 23.74 -19.29 20.29
N LEU A 196 23.86 -20.55 20.73
CA LEU A 196 22.78 -21.53 20.64
C LEU A 196 21.56 -21.14 21.50
N LYS A 197 20.38 -21.59 21.07
CA LYS A 197 19.11 -21.42 21.79
C LYS A 197 18.61 -19.97 21.95
N LYS A 198 19.05 -19.05 21.07
CA LYS A 198 18.61 -17.66 21.11
C LYS A 198 17.13 -17.50 20.76
N GLY A 199 16.63 -18.27 19.80
CA GLY A 199 15.21 -18.34 19.44
C GLY A 199 14.37 -18.80 20.62
N THR A 200 14.70 -19.98 21.17
CA THR A 200 14.03 -20.58 22.32
C THR A 200 14.04 -19.66 23.55
N THR A 201 15.20 -19.07 23.86
CA THR A 201 15.33 -18.17 25.01
C THR A 201 14.54 -16.89 24.83
N THR A 202 14.60 -16.28 23.65
CA THR A 202 13.88 -15.05 23.33
C THR A 202 12.37 -15.23 23.39
N ARG A 203 11.85 -16.37 22.91
CA ARG A 203 10.42 -16.68 22.95
C ARG A 203 9.91 -16.90 24.39
N LYS A 204 10.74 -17.47 25.26
CA LYS A 204 10.41 -17.70 26.68
C LYS A 204 10.53 -16.45 27.56
N THR A 205 11.37 -15.49 27.14
CA THR A 205 11.57 -14.27 27.91
C THR A 205 10.82 -13.12 27.23
N ASP A 206 10.08 -12.31 27.99
CA ASP A 206 9.42 -11.09 27.45
C ASP A 206 10.43 -9.95 27.14
N ARG A 207 11.66 -10.31 26.81
CA ARG A 207 12.70 -9.33 26.42
C ARG A 207 12.36 -8.76 25.06
N LYS A 208 12.09 -7.45 25.03
CA LYS A 208 11.70 -6.70 23.84
C LYS A 208 12.89 -6.24 22.98
N PHE A 209 13.91 -7.09 22.84
CA PHE A 209 14.99 -6.82 21.89
C PHE A 209 14.49 -6.95 20.46
N GLY A 210 15.08 -6.23 19.55
CA GLY A 210 14.70 -6.21 18.15
C GLY A 210 15.48 -5.15 17.37
N VAL A 211 14.89 -4.54 16.35
CA VAL A 211 15.54 -3.52 15.50
C VAL A 211 16.16 -2.39 16.32
N ASN A 212 15.50 -1.93 17.39
CA ASN A 212 16.02 -0.87 18.26
C ASN A 212 17.35 -1.26 18.90
N LYS A 213 17.48 -2.51 19.34
CA LYS A 213 18.74 -2.98 19.95
C LYS A 213 19.84 -3.16 18.92
N ILE A 214 19.52 -3.63 17.71
CA ILE A 214 20.50 -3.68 16.62
C ILE A 214 20.98 -2.27 16.28
N HIS A 215 20.06 -1.29 16.19
CA HIS A 215 20.41 0.11 16.00
C HIS A 215 21.39 0.62 17.09
N GLU A 216 21.05 0.39 18.35
CA GLU A 216 21.87 0.81 19.50
C GLU A 216 23.31 0.22 19.41
N LEU A 217 23.42 -1.05 19.06
CA LEU A 217 24.70 -1.77 19.00
C LEU A 217 25.55 -1.44 17.77
N THR A 218 24.92 -1.11 16.65
CA THR A 218 25.61 -0.90 15.36
C THR A 218 25.67 0.57 14.94
N GLY A 219 24.77 1.40 15.47
CA GLY A 219 24.62 2.80 15.07
C GLY A 219 23.86 3.02 13.75
N TYR A 220 23.40 1.95 13.06
CA TYR A 220 22.66 2.06 11.80
C TYR A 220 21.19 2.39 12.01
N SER A 221 20.62 3.14 11.08
CA SER A 221 19.22 3.55 11.18
C SER A 221 18.26 2.36 11.19
N HIS A 222 17.16 2.49 11.93
CA HIS A 222 16.08 1.49 11.99
C HIS A 222 15.58 1.11 10.60
N ARG A 223 15.45 2.09 9.72
CA ARG A 223 14.99 1.90 8.34
C ARG A 223 15.91 0.96 7.56
N ASN A 224 17.21 1.16 7.68
CA ASN A 224 18.19 0.37 6.94
C ASN A 224 18.31 -1.05 7.50
N ILE A 225 18.24 -1.20 8.84
CA ILE A 225 18.19 -2.52 9.49
C ILE A 225 16.91 -3.27 9.05
N GLN A 226 15.74 -2.64 9.10
CA GLN A 226 14.50 -3.25 8.61
C GLN A 226 14.59 -3.61 7.13
N GLY A 227 15.23 -2.75 6.32
CA GLY A 227 15.49 -3.01 4.90
C GLY A 227 16.26 -4.29 4.63
N LEU A 228 17.23 -4.67 5.49
CA LEU A 228 17.92 -5.95 5.39
C LEU A 228 16.97 -7.13 5.64
N PHE A 229 16.16 -7.07 6.69
CA PHE A 229 15.20 -8.13 7.00
C PHE A 229 14.09 -8.27 5.95
N ASN A 230 13.81 -7.20 5.19
CA ASN A 230 12.87 -7.25 4.07
C ASN A 230 13.37 -8.13 2.90
N TRP A 231 14.65 -8.47 2.87
CA TRP A 231 15.16 -9.42 1.88
C TRP A 231 14.58 -10.83 2.02
N ILE A 232 14.05 -11.15 3.19
CA ILE A 232 13.39 -12.43 3.49
C ILE A 232 11.91 -12.26 3.82
N GLY A 233 11.31 -11.12 3.47
CA GLY A 233 9.89 -10.85 3.68
C GLY A 233 9.51 -10.47 5.12
N ILE A 234 10.47 -10.37 6.05
CA ILE A 234 10.22 -9.91 7.42
C ILE A 234 10.08 -8.40 7.38
N PHE A 235 8.95 -7.87 7.76
CA PHE A 235 8.44 -6.52 7.53
C PHE A 235 7.87 -6.28 6.11
N GLU A 236 8.03 -7.21 5.14
CA GLU A 236 7.42 -7.09 3.82
C GLU A 236 5.89 -7.24 3.86
N SER A 237 5.35 -7.94 4.84
CA SER A 237 3.89 -8.03 5.03
C SER A 237 3.24 -6.65 5.23
N ILE A 238 4.05 -5.60 5.45
CA ILE A 238 3.59 -4.22 5.57
C ILE A 238 4.17 -3.33 4.45
N THR A 239 5.31 -3.69 3.81
CA THR A 239 6.02 -2.77 2.90
C THR A 239 5.99 -3.13 1.42
N ASN A 240 5.86 -4.39 1.03
CA ASN A 240 5.91 -4.79 -0.40
C ASN A 240 4.56 -5.22 -0.98
N GLN A 241 3.52 -5.35 -0.17
CA GLN A 241 2.16 -5.57 -0.68
C GLN A 241 1.44 -4.28 -1.05
N VAL A 242 2.09 -3.11 -0.88
CA VAL A 242 1.63 -1.90 -1.53
C VAL A 242 2.24 -1.84 -2.93
N SER A 243 1.92 -2.84 -3.72
CA SER A 243 1.94 -2.78 -5.17
C SER A 243 0.92 -1.74 -5.64
N GLN A 244 0.95 -1.40 -6.90
CA GLN A 244 -0.15 -0.64 -7.55
C GLN A 244 -1.54 -1.22 -7.22
N ASP A 245 -1.62 -2.45 -6.72
CA ASP A 245 -2.82 -3.21 -6.38
C ASP A 245 -3.32 -2.95 -4.95
N THR A 246 -2.53 -2.34 -4.07
CA THR A 246 -3.02 -2.00 -2.71
C THR A 246 -4.07 -0.90 -2.76
N ILE A 247 -3.92 0.07 -3.65
CA ILE A 247 -5.02 0.96 -3.99
C ILE A 247 -5.85 0.23 -5.06
N ASP A 248 -6.94 -0.35 -4.65
CA ASP A 248 -7.84 -1.07 -5.54
C ASP A 248 -8.44 -0.09 -6.56
N PHE A 249 -9.21 0.86 -6.08
CA PHE A 249 -9.76 1.91 -6.92
C PHE A 249 -10.02 3.19 -6.12
N ILE A 250 -10.23 4.27 -6.85
CA ILE A 250 -10.70 5.55 -6.33
C ILE A 250 -12.15 5.71 -6.76
N GLU A 251 -13.02 6.07 -5.84
CA GLU A 251 -14.41 6.37 -6.09
C GLU A 251 -14.66 7.85 -5.83
N GLU A 252 -15.09 8.58 -6.83
CA GLU A 252 -15.55 9.95 -6.69
C GLU A 252 -17.03 9.95 -6.25
N TYR A 253 -17.36 10.58 -5.13
CA TYR A 253 -18.70 10.57 -4.56
C TYR A 253 -19.28 11.97 -4.30
N GLY A 254 -18.63 13.00 -4.77
CA GLY A 254 -19.06 14.40 -4.69
C GLY A 254 -18.00 15.34 -5.24
N ALA A 255 -18.32 16.61 -5.40
CA ALA A 255 -17.37 17.59 -5.88
C ALA A 255 -16.12 17.57 -4.99
N ASP A 256 -15.00 17.23 -5.59
CA ASP A 256 -13.68 17.18 -4.97
C ASP A 256 -13.58 16.27 -3.72
N ARG A 257 -14.35 15.17 -3.70
CA ARG A 257 -14.36 14.19 -2.60
C ARG A 257 -14.22 12.78 -3.11
N TYR A 258 -13.30 12.02 -2.48
CA TYR A 258 -12.89 10.70 -2.94
C TYR A 258 -12.87 9.70 -1.80
N ASN A 259 -13.34 8.50 -2.09
CA ASN A 259 -13.09 7.30 -1.33
C ASN A 259 -11.95 6.54 -2.01
N VAL A 260 -10.86 6.32 -1.32
CA VAL A 260 -9.79 5.45 -1.79
C VAL A 260 -9.94 4.10 -1.10
N TYR A 261 -10.13 3.07 -1.91
CA TYR A 261 -10.28 1.71 -1.42
C TYR A 261 -8.94 1.00 -1.44
N LEU A 262 -8.58 0.44 -0.29
CA LEU A 262 -7.31 -0.24 -0.05
C LEU A 262 -7.56 -1.73 0.14
N ASN A 263 -6.91 -2.56 -0.67
CA ASN A 263 -6.86 -4.00 -0.44
C ASN A 263 -5.75 -4.30 0.57
N VAL A 264 -6.13 -4.76 1.74
CA VAL A 264 -5.22 -5.02 2.85
C VAL A 264 -5.29 -6.50 3.21
N PRO A 265 -4.16 -7.21 3.23
CA PRO A 265 -4.14 -8.58 3.71
C PRO A 265 -4.38 -8.59 5.22
N GLU A 266 -5.34 -9.38 5.66
CA GLU A 266 -5.60 -9.63 7.06
C GLU A 266 -5.75 -11.14 7.27
N LYS A 267 -4.75 -11.76 7.90
CA LYS A 267 -4.60 -13.22 8.00
C LYS A 267 -4.49 -13.89 6.62
N GLU A 268 -5.47 -14.68 6.23
CA GLU A 268 -5.50 -15.40 4.95
C GLU A 268 -6.43 -14.75 3.90
N GLU A 269 -7.05 -13.62 4.23
CA GLU A 269 -8.02 -12.94 3.38
C GLU A 269 -7.56 -11.52 3.00
N MET A 270 -8.00 -11.06 1.82
CA MET A 270 -7.84 -9.68 1.41
C MET A 270 -9.07 -8.87 1.86
N ILE A 271 -8.87 -7.93 2.76
CA ILE A 271 -9.95 -7.07 3.27
C ILE A 271 -9.86 -5.71 2.60
N GLN A 272 -11.00 -5.23 2.09
CA GLN A 272 -11.09 -3.90 1.55
C GLN A 272 -11.34 -2.87 2.67
N ARG A 273 -10.46 -1.88 2.78
CA ARG A 273 -10.59 -0.76 3.70
C ARG A 273 -10.73 0.55 2.93
N LYS A 274 -11.41 1.51 3.50
CA LYS A 274 -11.74 2.76 2.84
C LYS A 274 -11.09 3.95 3.56
N VAL A 275 -10.49 4.84 2.77
CA VAL A 275 -9.95 6.13 3.21
C VAL A 275 -10.74 7.23 2.51
N TRP A 276 -11.28 8.13 3.29
CA TRP A 276 -11.94 9.32 2.78
C TRP A 276 -10.94 10.48 2.68
N ILE A 277 -10.91 11.18 1.52
CA ILE A 277 -9.96 12.26 1.25
C ILE A 277 -10.54 13.30 0.30
N ASP A 278 -10.18 14.56 0.47
CA ASP A 278 -10.46 15.64 -0.49
C ASP A 278 -9.44 15.65 -1.64
N GLY A 279 -9.81 16.30 -2.75
CA GLY A 279 -8.98 16.32 -3.95
C GLY A 279 -7.66 17.08 -3.78
N ALA A 280 -7.63 18.13 -2.99
CA ALA A 280 -6.41 18.88 -2.72
C ALA A 280 -5.39 18.03 -1.95
N SER A 281 -5.89 17.14 -1.10
CA SER A 281 -5.08 16.22 -0.27
C SER A 281 -4.76 14.90 -0.98
N LEU A 282 -5.53 14.49 -2.00
CA LEU A 282 -5.45 13.20 -2.67
C LEU A 282 -4.04 12.91 -3.24
N MET A 283 -3.39 13.90 -3.81
CA MET A 283 -2.05 13.80 -4.38
C MET A 283 -0.94 14.08 -3.37
N ASN A 284 -1.27 14.39 -2.12
CA ASN A 284 -0.30 14.64 -1.06
C ASN A 284 0.03 13.34 -0.30
N PRO A 285 1.20 12.72 -0.50
CA PRO A 285 1.52 11.45 0.12
C PRO A 285 1.50 11.49 1.64
N LYS A 286 1.96 12.59 2.26
CA LYS A 286 1.97 12.72 3.72
C LYS A 286 0.55 12.67 4.30
N ILE A 287 -0.35 13.47 3.75
CA ILE A 287 -1.76 13.52 4.20
C ILE A 287 -2.43 12.17 3.96
N PHE A 288 -2.20 11.57 2.79
CA PHE A 288 -2.77 10.26 2.46
C PHE A 288 -2.35 9.17 3.44
N TYR A 289 -1.04 9.09 3.76
CA TYR A 289 -0.54 8.11 4.73
C TYR A 289 -1.11 8.31 6.13
N ASP A 290 -1.22 9.56 6.58
CA ASP A 290 -1.78 9.89 7.89
C ASP A 290 -3.29 9.52 7.95
N LEU A 291 -4.03 9.73 6.86
CA LEU A 291 -5.44 9.32 6.75
C LEU A 291 -5.60 7.80 6.67
N ALA A 292 -4.75 7.09 5.92
CA ALA A 292 -4.76 5.63 5.86
C ALA A 292 -4.56 5.02 7.26
N MET A 293 -3.64 5.56 8.04
CA MET A 293 -3.43 5.13 9.44
C MET A 293 -4.62 5.47 10.34
N SER A 294 -5.12 6.69 10.27
CA SER A 294 -6.17 7.15 11.20
C SER A 294 -7.54 6.55 10.90
N GLN A 295 -7.93 6.47 9.64
CA GLN A 295 -9.26 6.02 9.21
C GLN A 295 -9.32 4.51 8.95
N ALA A 296 -8.37 3.98 8.18
CA ALA A 296 -8.37 2.59 7.75
C ALA A 296 -7.57 1.68 8.68
N LYS A 297 -6.79 2.23 9.62
CA LYS A 297 -5.83 1.50 10.47
C LYS A 297 -4.81 0.70 9.65
N VAL A 298 -4.41 1.25 8.51
CA VAL A 298 -3.48 0.64 7.58
C VAL A 298 -2.20 1.46 7.55
N TRP A 299 -1.09 0.80 7.79
CA TRP A 299 0.21 1.40 7.63
C TRP A 299 0.71 1.13 6.21
N LEU A 300 0.81 2.18 5.41
CA LEU A 300 1.29 2.08 4.04
C LEU A 300 2.77 2.46 3.97
N PRO A 301 3.61 1.72 3.24
CA PRO A 301 5.01 2.09 3.06
C PRO A 301 5.11 3.41 2.30
N ARG A 302 6.01 4.25 2.75
CA ARG A 302 6.24 5.54 2.10
C ARG A 302 6.96 5.34 0.77
N MET A 303 6.32 5.74 -0.30
CA MET A 303 6.90 5.84 -1.62
C MET A 303 7.62 7.18 -1.80
N LYS A 304 8.49 7.28 -2.82
CA LYS A 304 8.94 8.59 -3.29
C LYS A 304 7.74 9.38 -3.80
N ALA A 305 7.73 10.70 -3.58
CA ALA A 305 6.59 11.54 -3.95
C ALA A 305 6.19 11.38 -5.43
N ILE A 306 7.16 11.29 -6.33
CA ILE A 306 6.93 11.10 -7.76
C ILE A 306 6.28 9.74 -8.10
N ASP A 307 6.66 8.68 -7.39
CA ASP A 307 6.10 7.34 -7.62
C ASP A 307 4.68 7.26 -7.06
N PHE A 308 4.43 7.90 -5.91
CA PHE A 308 3.11 8.04 -5.33
C PHE A 308 2.18 8.83 -6.27
N GLU A 309 2.63 9.97 -6.76
CA GLU A 309 1.85 10.80 -7.69
C GLU A 309 1.50 10.03 -8.96
N LYS A 310 2.47 9.34 -9.58
CA LYS A 310 2.24 8.48 -10.75
C LYS A 310 1.19 7.40 -10.49
N MET A 311 1.29 6.72 -9.37
CA MET A 311 0.35 5.68 -8.97
C MET A 311 -1.04 6.25 -8.75
N MET A 312 -1.15 7.34 -8.00
CA MET A 312 -2.42 8.00 -7.72
C MET A 312 -3.06 8.56 -8.99
N MET A 313 -2.29 9.17 -9.88
CA MET A 313 -2.79 9.66 -11.18
C MET A 313 -3.34 8.53 -12.02
N THR A 314 -2.65 7.40 -12.10
CA THR A 314 -3.15 6.22 -12.85
C THR A 314 -4.50 5.75 -12.31
N LYS A 315 -4.64 5.63 -10.99
CA LYS A 315 -5.89 5.22 -10.35
C LYS A 315 -6.96 6.31 -10.44
N PHE A 316 -6.58 7.57 -10.39
CA PHE A 316 -7.49 8.70 -10.53
C PHE A 316 -8.11 8.78 -11.92
N TYR A 317 -7.33 8.59 -12.99
CA TYR A 317 -7.87 8.55 -14.34
C TYR A 317 -8.77 7.33 -14.59
N ALA A 318 -8.52 6.23 -13.90
CA ALA A 318 -9.35 5.04 -13.95
C ALA A 318 -10.47 5.01 -12.88
N ARG A 319 -10.71 6.13 -12.18
CA ARG A 319 -11.64 6.18 -11.06
C ARG A 319 -13.05 5.78 -11.44
N LYS A 320 -13.71 5.11 -10.52
CA LYS A 320 -15.13 4.82 -10.58
C LYS A 320 -15.92 6.01 -10.05
N PHE A 321 -17.08 6.23 -10.62
CA PHE A 321 -18.04 7.14 -10.01
C PHE A 321 -18.92 6.32 -9.07
N SER A 322 -19.12 6.81 -7.86
CA SER A 322 -20.06 6.19 -6.93
C SER A 322 -21.44 6.10 -7.58
N LYS A 323 -22.18 5.04 -7.30
CA LYS A 323 -23.60 4.99 -7.67
C LYS A 323 -24.37 6.15 -7.05
N ASN A 324 -23.82 6.71 -5.96
CA ASN A 324 -24.29 7.92 -5.30
C ASN A 324 -23.58 9.19 -5.80
N TYR A 325 -22.62 9.05 -6.74
CA TYR A 325 -22.00 10.19 -7.40
C TYR A 325 -22.96 10.70 -8.45
N VAL A 326 -23.46 11.81 -8.13
CA VAL A 326 -24.44 12.50 -8.94
C VAL A 326 -23.67 13.48 -9.78
N LYS A 327 -23.56 13.22 -11.10
CA LYS A 327 -23.21 14.25 -12.08
C LYS A 327 -24.02 15.50 -11.76
N GLU A 328 -23.54 16.66 -12.14
CA GLU A 328 -24.16 17.94 -11.76
C GLU A 328 -25.69 17.99 -12.02
N ALA A 329 -26.17 17.24 -13.00
CA ALA A 329 -27.60 17.04 -13.27
C ALA A 329 -28.30 16.15 -12.24
N GLU A 330 -27.66 15.06 -11.84
CA GLU A 330 -28.15 14.14 -10.80
C GLU A 330 -28.02 14.78 -9.41
N ASP A 331 -27.02 15.63 -9.14
CA ASP A 331 -26.89 16.40 -7.91
C ASP A 331 -28.12 17.31 -7.70
N LYS A 332 -28.65 17.85 -8.79
CA LYS A 332 -29.86 18.65 -8.75
C LYS A 332 -31.10 17.82 -8.39
N GLU A 333 -31.24 16.68 -9.05
CA GLU A 333 -32.38 15.77 -8.82
C GLU A 333 -32.29 15.12 -7.42
N GLN A 334 -31.13 14.72 -6.97
CA GLN A 334 -30.96 14.18 -5.61
C GLN A 334 -31.26 15.26 -4.56
N PHE A 335 -30.77 16.48 -4.75
CA PHE A 335 -31.05 17.56 -3.79
C PHE A 335 -32.54 17.91 -3.74
N LYS A 336 -33.22 17.90 -4.89
CA LYS A 336 -34.67 18.03 -4.98
C LYS A 336 -35.40 16.92 -4.25
N ARG A 337 -34.97 15.66 -4.47
CA ARG A 337 -35.56 14.49 -3.82
C ARG A 337 -35.43 14.55 -2.30
N ILE A 338 -34.25 14.92 -1.78
CA ILE A 338 -34.05 15.11 -0.35
C ILE A 338 -34.95 16.22 0.20
N PHE A 339 -35.16 17.24 -0.59
CA PHE A 339 -36.08 18.33 -0.19
C PHE A 339 -37.55 17.86 -0.21
N LEU A 340 -37.92 17.06 -1.18
CA LEU A 340 -39.26 16.40 -1.19
C LEU A 340 -39.44 15.49 0.03
N ASP A 341 -38.45 14.60 0.29
CA ASP A 341 -38.45 13.73 1.46
C ASP A 341 -38.57 14.54 2.76
N TYR A 342 -37.90 15.71 2.84
CA TYR A 342 -38.06 16.62 3.97
C TYR A 342 -39.49 17.17 4.10
N LEU A 343 -40.10 17.56 2.99
CA LEU A 343 -41.47 18.05 2.97
C LEU A 343 -42.47 16.95 3.36
N ASP A 344 -42.26 15.72 2.88
CA ASP A 344 -43.09 14.56 3.17
C ASP A 344 -43.00 14.14 4.63
N VAL A 345 -41.78 14.04 5.17
CA VAL A 345 -41.52 13.65 6.57
C VAL A 345 -42.06 14.70 7.56
N LYS A 346 -41.99 15.98 7.22
CA LYS A 346 -42.43 17.06 8.10
C LYS A 346 -43.89 17.46 7.89
N GLY A 347 -44.43 17.13 6.74
CA GLY A 347 -45.69 17.65 6.26
C GLY A 347 -45.62 19.14 5.90
N VAL A 348 -46.49 19.57 5.00
CA VAL A 348 -46.63 20.96 4.63
C VAL A 348 -48.00 21.46 5.17
N TYR A 349 -47.97 22.40 6.08
CA TYR A 349 -49.12 22.89 6.78
C TYR A 349 -49.71 24.12 6.10
N THR A 350 -51.03 24.33 6.24
CA THR A 350 -51.71 25.52 5.74
C THR A 350 -51.84 26.63 6.80
N ASP A 351 -51.51 26.33 8.05
CA ASP A 351 -51.44 27.32 9.12
C ASP A 351 -50.03 27.91 9.25
N LYS A 352 -49.94 29.21 9.13
CA LYS A 352 -48.71 29.97 9.23
C LYS A 352 -48.02 29.85 10.61
N GLU A 353 -48.76 29.53 11.64
CA GLU A 353 -48.24 29.34 12.99
C GLU A 353 -47.26 28.19 13.06
N GLN A 354 -47.48 27.14 12.29
CA GLN A 354 -46.61 25.99 12.20
C GLN A 354 -45.18 26.36 11.75
N LEU A 355 -45.03 27.28 10.79
CA LEU A 355 -43.72 27.76 10.35
C LEU A 355 -42.99 28.53 11.46
N PHE A 356 -43.67 29.41 12.17
CA PHE A 356 -43.03 30.36 13.09
C PHE A 356 -42.79 29.79 14.49
N ILE A 357 -43.69 28.93 14.97
CA ILE A 357 -43.59 28.31 16.29
C ILE A 357 -42.84 26.96 16.20
N HIS A 358 -43.31 26.10 15.31
CA HIS A 358 -42.81 24.72 15.22
C HIS A 358 -41.72 24.52 14.17
N LYS A 359 -41.41 25.54 13.36
CA LYS A 359 -40.39 25.49 12.30
C LYS A 359 -40.70 24.50 11.18
N LEU A 360 -41.95 24.16 11.00
CA LEU A 360 -42.43 23.22 9.98
C LEU A 360 -42.76 23.95 8.67
N PRO A 361 -42.71 23.24 7.51
CA PRO A 361 -43.06 23.82 6.22
C PRO A 361 -44.51 24.34 6.20
N TYR A 362 -44.72 25.47 5.55
CA TYR A 362 -46.02 26.14 5.44
C TYR A 362 -46.34 26.50 3.99
N PHE A 363 -47.52 26.19 3.53
CA PHE A 363 -48.00 26.62 2.22
C PHE A 363 -48.75 27.94 2.33
N ASN A 364 -48.31 28.94 1.57
CA ASN A 364 -48.93 30.24 1.50
C ASN A 364 -49.86 30.31 0.28
N ASP A 365 -51.17 30.07 0.49
CA ASP A 365 -52.16 30.10 -0.58
C ASP A 365 -52.21 31.41 -1.36
N LYS A 366 -51.97 32.54 -0.70
CA LYS A 366 -51.99 33.87 -1.34
C LYS A 366 -50.84 34.11 -2.30
N LYS A 367 -49.72 33.47 -2.04
CA LYS A 367 -48.47 33.63 -2.82
C LYS A 367 -48.17 32.41 -3.69
N SER A 368 -48.92 31.33 -3.53
CA SER A 368 -48.61 30.02 -4.13
C SER A 368 -47.19 29.60 -3.86
N THR A 369 -46.78 29.60 -2.60
CA THR A 369 -45.39 29.30 -2.20
C THR A 369 -45.33 28.38 -1.00
N ILE A 370 -44.32 27.53 -0.96
CA ILE A 370 -43.93 26.77 0.22
C ILE A 370 -42.86 27.57 0.96
N GLU A 371 -43.13 27.89 2.22
CA GLU A 371 -42.21 28.61 3.11
C GLU A 371 -41.65 27.63 4.15
N PHE A 372 -40.33 27.61 4.40
CA PHE A 372 -39.69 26.69 5.33
C PHE A 372 -38.55 27.34 6.11
N ASP A 373 -38.20 26.73 7.26
CA ASP A 373 -37.07 27.14 8.09
C ASP A 373 -35.78 26.44 7.68
N LEU A 374 -34.74 27.21 7.37
CA LEU A 374 -33.47 26.69 6.93
C LEU A 374 -32.79 25.78 7.96
N ASN A 375 -32.86 26.14 9.24
CA ASN A 375 -32.19 25.36 10.27
C ASN A 375 -32.88 24.00 10.47
N ASN A 376 -34.20 23.92 10.24
CA ASN A 376 -34.90 22.65 10.30
C ASN A 376 -34.54 21.73 9.12
N PHE A 377 -34.46 22.31 7.94
CA PHE A 377 -33.99 21.56 6.76
C PHE A 377 -32.52 21.12 6.90
N GLU A 378 -31.62 21.97 7.42
CA GLU A 378 -30.23 21.64 7.69
C GLU A 378 -30.11 20.46 8.67
N LYS A 379 -30.93 20.41 9.71
CA LYS A 379 -30.99 19.27 10.65
C LYS A 379 -31.39 17.96 9.95
N GLU A 380 -32.33 18.03 9.02
CA GLU A 380 -32.76 16.87 8.27
C GLU A 380 -31.69 16.36 7.31
N LEU A 381 -30.93 17.27 6.66
CA LEU A 381 -29.75 16.90 5.88
C LEU A 381 -28.69 16.17 6.71
N ILE A 382 -28.42 16.67 7.93
CA ILE A 382 -27.46 16.04 8.85
C ILE A 382 -27.92 14.63 9.25
N LYS A 383 -29.20 14.42 9.54
CA LYS A 383 -29.75 13.09 9.83
C LYS A 383 -29.56 12.13 8.65
N ASN A 384 -29.71 12.62 7.44
CA ASN A 384 -29.46 11.88 6.21
C ASN A 384 -27.96 11.79 5.85
N ARG A 385 -27.06 12.11 6.81
CA ARG A 385 -25.60 12.10 6.67
C ARG A 385 -25.05 13.03 5.57
N ILE A 386 -25.80 14.07 5.23
CA ILE A 386 -25.41 15.09 4.28
C ILE A 386 -24.94 16.31 5.07
N ASN A 387 -23.64 16.50 5.12
CA ASN A 387 -23.03 17.60 5.83
C ASN A 387 -22.56 18.67 4.82
N LEU A 388 -23.40 19.65 4.56
CA LEU A 388 -23.06 20.81 3.71
C LEU A 388 -22.66 21.98 4.59
N GLN A 389 -21.66 22.73 4.16
CA GLN A 389 -21.41 24.02 4.75
C GLN A 389 -22.60 24.96 4.46
N ARG A 390 -22.92 25.84 5.40
CA ARG A 390 -24.10 26.71 5.27
C ARG A 390 -24.10 27.58 4.01
N VAL A 391 -22.93 27.98 3.54
CA VAL A 391 -22.77 28.72 2.29
C VAL A 391 -23.17 27.87 1.09
N ASP A 392 -22.71 26.62 1.06
CA ASP A 392 -23.03 25.68 -0.01
C ASP A 392 -24.51 25.28 -0.01
N LEU A 393 -25.08 25.10 1.17
CA LEU A 393 -26.53 24.86 1.33
C LEU A 393 -27.33 26.02 0.77
N VAL A 394 -26.98 27.24 1.12
CA VAL A 394 -27.65 28.44 0.61
C VAL A 394 -27.52 28.53 -0.91
N ASN A 395 -26.35 28.30 -1.45
CA ASN A 395 -26.08 28.27 -2.90
C ASN A 395 -26.95 27.21 -3.60
N LYS A 396 -26.99 25.98 -3.05
CA LYS A 396 -27.86 24.91 -3.61
C LYS A 396 -29.35 25.25 -3.54
N LEU A 397 -29.83 25.82 -2.46
CA LEU A 397 -31.20 26.27 -2.35
C LEU A 397 -31.53 27.31 -3.44
N GLN A 398 -30.66 28.28 -3.66
CA GLN A 398 -30.88 29.33 -4.65
C GLN A 398 -30.75 28.82 -6.09
N THR A 399 -29.80 27.98 -6.37
CA THR A 399 -29.51 27.52 -7.74
C THR A 399 -30.36 26.35 -8.17
N ILE A 400 -30.60 25.39 -7.28
CA ILE A 400 -31.32 24.15 -7.59
C ILE A 400 -32.83 24.31 -7.34
N LEU A 401 -33.20 24.75 -6.14
CA LEU A 401 -34.62 24.91 -5.77
C LEU A 401 -35.21 26.29 -6.14
N LYS A 402 -34.37 27.19 -6.66
CA LYS A 402 -34.73 28.59 -6.93
C LYS A 402 -35.31 29.31 -5.71
N ALA A 403 -34.93 28.83 -4.53
CA ALA A 403 -35.47 29.35 -3.28
C ALA A 403 -34.99 30.78 -3.02
N LYS A 404 -35.89 31.60 -2.51
CA LYS A 404 -35.60 32.98 -2.16
C LYS A 404 -35.73 33.17 -0.66
N ARG A 405 -34.89 34.04 -0.10
CA ARG A 405 -35.01 34.43 1.30
C ARG A 405 -36.07 35.51 1.46
N ASP A 406 -37.09 35.23 2.24
CA ASP A 406 -38.14 36.20 2.57
C ASP A 406 -38.05 36.65 4.03
N ARG A 407 -38.31 37.91 4.28
CA ARG A 407 -38.38 38.51 5.61
C ARG A 407 -39.83 38.88 5.89
N GLY A 408 -40.45 38.17 6.80
CA GLY A 408 -41.79 38.41 7.23
C GLY A 408 -41.90 38.88 8.69
N LYS A 409 -43.10 39.27 9.07
CA LYS A 409 -43.49 39.49 10.46
C LYS A 409 -44.60 38.53 10.83
N TYR A 410 -44.49 37.91 11.99
CA TYR A 410 -45.57 37.13 12.57
C TYR A 410 -45.75 37.54 14.03
N LYS A 411 -46.98 37.91 14.40
CA LYS A 411 -47.30 38.41 15.76
C LYS A 411 -46.31 39.50 16.23
N GLY A 412 -45.89 40.41 15.32
CA GLY A 412 -44.98 41.53 15.59
C GLY A 412 -43.48 41.19 15.59
N LYS A 413 -43.11 39.91 15.55
CA LYS A 413 -41.69 39.47 15.52
C LYS A 413 -41.22 39.28 14.08
N SER A 414 -40.03 39.77 13.78
CA SER A 414 -39.36 39.51 12.48
C SER A 414 -38.93 38.06 12.39
N CYS A 415 -39.17 37.47 11.25
CA CYS A 415 -38.77 36.08 10.95
C CYS A 415 -38.22 35.98 9.53
N ILE A 416 -37.37 34.97 9.31
CA ILE A 416 -36.79 34.68 8.02
C ILE A 416 -37.26 33.29 7.63
N ALA A 417 -37.87 33.20 6.46
CA ALA A 417 -38.20 31.94 5.83
C ALA A 417 -37.52 31.83 4.49
N TRP A 418 -37.30 30.61 4.03
CA TRP A 418 -36.94 30.30 2.65
C TRP A 418 -38.21 29.93 1.91
N VAL A 419 -38.34 30.43 0.68
CA VAL A 419 -39.57 30.40 -0.10
C VAL A 419 -39.27 29.78 -1.46
N ILE A 420 -40.04 28.78 -1.82
CA ILE A 420 -40.07 28.19 -3.16
C ILE A 420 -41.48 28.32 -3.76
N GLU A 421 -41.57 28.30 -5.09
CA GLU A 421 -42.86 28.27 -5.77
C GLU A 421 -43.49 26.89 -5.61
N GLY A 422 -44.78 26.83 -5.36
CA GLY A 422 -45.59 25.62 -5.25
C GLY A 422 -46.99 25.89 -5.75
N GLU A 423 -47.68 24.85 -6.16
CA GLU A 423 -49.06 24.95 -6.65
C GLU A 423 -50.00 24.13 -5.76
N LYS A 424 -51.21 24.65 -5.54
CA LYS A 424 -52.27 23.91 -4.89
C LYS A 424 -53.29 23.49 -5.95
N THR A 425 -53.50 22.19 -6.08
CA THR A 425 -54.47 21.65 -7.03
C THR A 425 -55.94 21.83 -6.56
N ASN A 426 -56.88 21.69 -7.47
CA ASN A 426 -58.31 21.70 -7.15
C ASN A 426 -58.72 20.62 -6.14
N ASN A 427 -57.93 19.56 -6.00
CA ASN A 427 -58.12 18.50 -5.01
C ASN A 427 -57.37 18.77 -3.67
N GLN A 428 -57.02 20.02 -3.43
CA GLN A 428 -56.31 20.51 -2.25
C GLN A 428 -54.89 19.94 -2.04
N LYS A 429 -54.33 19.17 -3.00
CA LYS A 429 -52.92 18.69 -2.93
C LYS A 429 -51.99 19.85 -3.24
N ILE A 430 -50.91 19.93 -2.46
CA ILE A 430 -49.80 20.85 -2.73
C ILE A 430 -48.85 20.13 -3.66
N ILE A 431 -48.46 20.77 -4.77
CA ILE A 431 -47.54 20.26 -5.77
C ILE A 431 -46.32 21.15 -5.82
N TRP A 432 -45.15 20.50 -5.82
CA TRP A 432 -43.89 21.14 -6.10
C TRP A 432 -43.15 20.36 -7.18
N GLU A 433 -42.68 21.03 -8.25
CA GLU A 433 -41.99 20.40 -9.40
C GLU A 433 -42.77 19.22 -10.02
N GLY A 434 -44.13 19.21 -9.94
CA GLY A 434 -44.98 18.14 -10.49
C GLY A 434 -45.27 16.97 -9.55
N GLU A 435 -44.64 16.93 -8.37
CA GLU A 435 -44.89 15.91 -7.36
C GLU A 435 -45.79 16.43 -6.23
N ALA A 436 -46.68 15.57 -5.74
CA ALA A 436 -47.57 15.90 -4.63
C ALA A 436 -46.83 15.78 -3.30
N VAL A 437 -46.95 16.79 -2.44
CA VAL A 437 -46.39 16.78 -1.08
C VAL A 437 -47.50 16.53 -0.05
N VAL A 438 -47.14 15.81 1.01
CA VAL A 438 -48.06 15.43 2.07
C VAL A 438 -48.54 16.67 2.85
N ILE A 439 -49.83 16.79 3.06
CA ILE A 439 -50.42 17.85 3.90
C ILE A 439 -50.29 17.43 5.36
N GLY A 440 -49.75 18.32 6.20
CA GLY A 440 -49.38 18.02 7.58
C GLY A 440 -50.52 17.57 8.48
N ASP A 441 -51.74 17.99 8.18
CA ASP A 441 -52.95 17.58 8.94
C ASP A 441 -53.30 16.09 8.73
N GLU A 442 -52.81 15.46 7.63
CA GLU A 442 -52.96 14.03 7.35
C GLU A 442 -51.78 13.20 7.94
N ALA A 443 -50.64 13.83 8.15
CA ALA A 443 -49.43 13.16 8.71
C ALA A 443 -49.58 12.87 10.22
N GLY A 444 -50.40 13.65 10.94
CA GLY A 444 -50.66 13.45 12.38
C GLY A 444 -51.41 12.16 12.71
N SER A 445 -52.06 11.53 11.74
CA SER A 445 -52.80 10.28 11.94
C SER A 445 -51.93 9.01 11.75
N MET A 446 -50.69 9.15 11.24
CA MET A 446 -49.77 8.00 11.01
C MET A 446 -48.71 7.81 12.11
N ILE A 447 -48.66 8.69 13.11
CA ILE A 447 -47.58 8.64 14.15
C ILE A 447 -48.10 8.09 15.49
N GLU A 448 -49.38 7.76 15.64
CA GLU A 448 -49.91 7.22 16.89
C GLU A 448 -49.90 5.67 17.01
N ASP A 449 -49.37 4.94 16.02
CA ASP A 449 -49.37 3.46 16.02
C ASP A 449 -47.95 2.84 15.90
N GLU A 450 -46.93 3.38 16.62
CA GLU A 450 -45.71 2.62 16.93
C GLU A 450 -45.26 2.79 18.38
#